data_e4416752f2e0b0f25ef6b5a5f71794ea
#
_entry.id   e4416752f2e0b0f25ef6b5a5f71794ea
#
_cell.length_a   1.000
_cell.length_b   1.000
_cell.length_c   1.000
_cell.angle_alpha   90.00
_cell.angle_beta   90.00
_cell.angle_gamma   90.00
#
_symmetry.space_group_name_H-M   'P 1'
#
loop_
_entity.id
_entity.type
_entity.pdbx_description
1 polymer ?
#
loop_
_entity_poly.entity_id
_entity_poly.type
_entity_poly.pdbx_seq_one_letter_code
_entity_poly.pdbx_strand_id
1 'polypeptide(L)'
;DALREMRGDTSMGDVETRGDVKVDAYLPQDYVSNEMLRVEMYKKIASIRSQDSRDDLIEELIDRFGDPNRPVMNLIEIASLKALCERIGIDYVTSRGFDLMMRFSISADIDLVRVLEAIRKYPDDLHILGGNPPTLVYTKKNAAPEELLRGAVDVMQKVIADFEGGQPKEA
;
A
#
# COMPACT_ATOMS: atom_id res chain seq x y z
N ASP A 1 17.68 8.09 -9.51
CA ASP A 1 17.84 8.60 -10.87
C ASP A 1 17.39 10.06 -10.94
N ALA A 2 17.58 10.67 -12.10
CA ALA A 2 17.39 12.13 -12.25
C ALA A 2 15.94 12.54 -12.00
N LEU A 3 14.98 11.78 -12.50
CA LEU A 3 13.58 12.11 -12.30
C LEU A 3 13.20 12.07 -10.84
N ARG A 4 13.74 11.11 -10.14
CA ARG A 4 13.47 10.98 -8.73
C ARG A 4 14.04 12.13 -7.94
N GLU A 5 15.23 12.53 -8.29
CA GLU A 5 15.86 13.67 -7.64
C GLU A 5 15.08 14.96 -7.87
N MET A 6 14.61 15.14 -9.07
CA MET A 6 13.82 16.34 -9.39
C MET A 6 12.53 16.38 -8.61
N ARG A 7 11.92 15.23 -8.37
CA ARG A 7 10.69 15.19 -7.57
C ARG A 7 10.96 15.24 -6.09
N GLY A 8 12.10 14.73 -5.68
CA GLY A 8 12.44 14.69 -4.27
C GLY A 8 12.56 16.04 -3.63
N ASP A 9 12.86 17.03 -4.44
CA ASP A 9 13.01 18.38 -3.91
C ASP A 9 11.71 19.01 -3.50
N THR A 10 10.60 18.48 -3.96
CA THR A 10 9.34 19.18 -3.83
C THR A 10 8.57 18.81 -2.58
N SER A 11 8.95 17.73 -1.94
CA SER A 11 8.14 17.24 -0.86
C SER A 11 9.01 16.64 0.22
N MET A 12 8.99 17.28 1.35
CA MET A 12 9.62 16.73 2.53
C MET A 12 8.82 15.56 3.02
N GLY A 13 9.50 14.48 3.27
CA GLY A 13 8.84 13.33 3.82
C GLY A 13 8.19 12.43 2.79
N ASP A 14 8.42 12.70 1.53
CA ASP A 14 7.98 11.76 0.51
C ASP A 14 8.70 10.44 0.72
N VAL A 15 7.90 9.40 0.87
CA VAL A 15 8.41 8.06 1.05
C VAL A 15 7.87 7.20 -0.08
N GLU A 16 8.76 6.54 -0.77
CA GLU A 16 8.36 5.56 -1.78
C GLU A 16 8.39 4.20 -1.12
N THR A 17 7.24 3.54 -1.04
CA THR A 17 7.17 2.23 -0.42
C THR A 17 7.53 1.15 -1.43
N ARG A 18 8.48 0.33 -1.07
CA ARG A 18 8.89 -0.83 -1.84
C ARG A 18 8.51 -2.08 -1.09
N GLY A 19 8.57 -3.21 -1.77
CA GLY A 19 8.28 -4.40 -1.04
C GLY A 19 8.26 -5.65 -1.89
N ASP A 20 8.13 -6.74 -1.17
CA ASP A 20 8.07 -8.08 -1.75
C ASP A 20 6.94 -8.82 -1.07
N VAL A 21 5.74 -8.64 -1.59
CA VAL A 21 4.54 -9.30 -1.09
C VAL A 21 4.33 -10.57 -1.91
N LYS A 22 4.26 -11.70 -1.23
CA LYS A 22 4.25 -13.01 -1.90
C LYS A 22 2.84 -13.40 -2.29
N VAL A 23 2.39 -12.83 -3.39
CA VAL A 23 1.14 -13.20 -4.07
C VAL A 23 1.40 -13.15 -5.56
N ASP A 24 0.59 -13.85 -6.32
CA ASP A 24 0.64 -13.75 -7.78
C ASP A 24 -0.03 -12.45 -8.18
N ALA A 25 0.77 -11.48 -8.64
CA ALA A 25 0.28 -10.15 -8.96
C ALA A 25 0.92 -9.67 -10.26
N TYR A 26 0.14 -9.68 -11.32
CA TYR A 26 0.64 -9.26 -12.63
C TYR A 26 -0.55 -9.07 -13.56
N LEU A 27 -0.28 -8.49 -14.75
CA LEU A 27 -1.27 -8.35 -15.81
C LEU A 27 -1.05 -9.51 -16.79
N PRO A 28 -1.94 -10.52 -16.80
CA PRO A 28 -1.77 -11.64 -17.71
C PRO A 28 -1.89 -11.19 -19.16
N GLN A 29 -1.18 -11.89 -20.05
CA GLN A 29 -1.19 -11.56 -21.46
C GLN A 29 -2.58 -11.76 -22.07
N ASP A 30 -3.35 -12.68 -21.56
CA ASP A 30 -4.72 -12.88 -22.06
C ASP A 30 -5.70 -11.84 -21.54
N TYR A 31 -5.33 -11.08 -20.53
CA TYR A 31 -6.15 -9.99 -20.04
C TYR A 31 -5.83 -8.68 -20.77
N VAL A 32 -4.55 -8.33 -20.89
CA VAL A 32 -4.10 -7.20 -21.69
C VAL A 32 -3.06 -7.69 -22.66
N SER A 33 -3.51 -8.04 -23.87
CA SER A 33 -2.64 -8.74 -24.84
C SER A 33 -1.64 -7.81 -25.52
N ASN A 34 -1.97 -6.54 -25.66
CA ASN A 34 -1.07 -5.58 -26.29
C ASN A 34 0.02 -5.19 -25.31
N GLU A 35 1.27 -5.36 -25.73
CA GLU A 35 2.40 -5.15 -24.83
C GLU A 35 2.52 -3.69 -24.39
N MET A 36 2.30 -2.76 -25.29
CA MET A 36 2.39 -1.34 -24.96
C MET A 36 1.28 -0.92 -23.99
N LEU A 37 0.08 -1.44 -24.22
CA LEU A 37 -1.03 -1.18 -23.30
C LEU A 37 -0.77 -1.80 -21.94
N ARG A 38 -0.14 -2.96 -21.92
CA ARG A 38 0.17 -3.63 -20.66
C ARG A 38 1.13 -2.78 -19.82
N VAL A 39 2.16 -2.22 -20.46
CA VAL A 39 3.09 -1.33 -19.78
C VAL A 39 2.35 -0.08 -19.26
N GLU A 40 1.48 0.47 -20.08
CA GLU A 40 0.69 1.64 -19.68
C GLU A 40 -0.18 1.33 -18.47
N MET A 41 -0.83 0.17 -18.47
CA MET A 41 -1.71 -0.19 -17.35
C MET A 41 -0.91 -0.49 -16.09
N TYR A 42 0.28 -1.07 -16.19
CA TYR A 42 1.15 -1.22 -15.02
C TYR A 42 1.46 0.14 -14.39
N LYS A 43 1.74 1.13 -15.23
CA LYS A 43 2.03 2.47 -14.73
C LYS A 43 0.81 3.09 -14.05
N LYS A 44 -0.36 2.89 -14.63
CA LYS A 44 -1.59 3.41 -14.04
C LYS A 44 -1.88 2.77 -12.68
N ILE A 45 -1.68 1.46 -12.59
CA ILE A 45 -1.89 0.76 -11.33
C ILE A 45 -0.90 1.27 -10.28
N ALA A 46 0.36 1.44 -10.67
CA ALA A 46 1.38 1.92 -9.75
C ALA A 46 1.12 3.36 -9.30
N SER A 47 0.27 4.09 -10.00
CA SER A 47 -0.04 5.48 -9.66
C SER A 47 -1.24 5.63 -8.74
N ILE A 48 -1.83 4.55 -8.27
CA ILE A 48 -2.93 4.61 -7.32
C ILE A 48 -2.47 5.34 -6.06
N ARG A 49 -3.26 6.31 -5.62
CA ARG A 49 -2.94 7.11 -4.43
C ARG A 49 -4.07 7.17 -3.42
N SER A 50 -5.28 6.81 -3.82
CA SER A 50 -6.45 6.93 -2.99
C SER A 50 -7.46 5.86 -3.35
N GLN A 51 -8.49 5.71 -2.51
CA GLN A 51 -9.59 4.81 -2.79
C GLN A 51 -10.29 5.22 -4.09
N ASP A 52 -10.47 6.53 -4.29
CA ASP A 52 -11.13 7.01 -5.50
C ASP A 52 -10.33 6.68 -6.75
N SER A 53 -9.02 6.88 -6.73
CA SER A 53 -8.20 6.55 -7.90
C SER A 53 -8.18 5.05 -8.16
N ARG A 54 -8.24 4.25 -7.10
CA ARG A 54 -8.34 2.79 -7.22
C ARG A 54 -9.65 2.40 -7.91
N ASP A 55 -10.75 2.96 -7.43
CA ASP A 55 -12.07 2.63 -7.98
C ASP A 55 -12.18 3.07 -9.43
N ASP A 56 -11.67 4.25 -9.75
CA ASP A 56 -11.66 4.74 -11.13
C ASP A 56 -10.88 3.82 -12.05
N LEU A 57 -9.75 3.34 -11.57
CA LEU A 57 -8.92 2.45 -12.37
C LEU A 57 -9.60 1.09 -12.59
N ILE A 58 -10.26 0.57 -11.57
CA ILE A 58 -10.99 -0.69 -11.71
C ILE A 58 -12.10 -0.53 -12.75
N GLU A 59 -12.81 0.59 -12.72
CA GLU A 59 -13.85 0.86 -13.72
C GLU A 59 -13.25 0.92 -15.13
N GLU A 60 -12.12 1.57 -15.27
CA GLU A 60 -11.47 1.65 -16.58
C GLU A 60 -11.05 0.26 -17.06
N LEU A 61 -10.51 -0.56 -16.17
CA LEU A 61 -10.10 -1.91 -16.53
C LEU A 61 -11.30 -2.74 -16.99
N ILE A 62 -12.41 -2.65 -16.25
CA ILE A 62 -13.61 -3.39 -16.60
C ILE A 62 -14.12 -2.96 -17.98
N ASP A 63 -14.14 -1.66 -18.23
CA ASP A 63 -14.66 -1.13 -19.50
C ASP A 63 -13.78 -1.55 -20.67
N ARG A 64 -12.48 -1.61 -20.48
CA ARG A 64 -11.56 -1.85 -21.58
C ARG A 64 -11.19 -3.31 -21.77
N PHE A 65 -11.13 -4.08 -20.70
CA PHE A 65 -10.56 -5.42 -20.73
C PHE A 65 -11.45 -6.47 -20.07
N GLY A 66 -12.55 -6.06 -19.47
CA GLY A 66 -13.44 -6.99 -18.75
C GLY A 66 -13.05 -7.09 -17.28
N ASP A 67 -13.75 -7.94 -16.56
CA ASP A 67 -13.53 -8.09 -15.12
C ASP A 67 -12.10 -8.52 -14.82
N PRO A 68 -11.41 -7.83 -13.92
CA PRO A 68 -10.05 -8.22 -13.54
C PRO A 68 -10.05 -9.59 -12.88
N ASN A 69 -9.10 -10.40 -13.27
CA ASN A 69 -8.92 -11.70 -12.61
C ASN A 69 -8.07 -11.53 -11.36
N ARG A 70 -7.82 -12.64 -10.68
CA ARG A 70 -7.17 -12.60 -9.37
C ARG A 70 -5.77 -11.96 -9.39
N PRO A 71 -4.88 -12.30 -10.33
CA PRO A 71 -3.57 -11.64 -10.35
C PRO A 71 -3.64 -10.14 -10.56
N VAL A 72 -4.60 -9.67 -11.36
CA VAL A 72 -4.78 -8.23 -11.59
C VAL A 72 -5.27 -7.56 -10.31
N MET A 73 -6.26 -8.15 -9.64
CA MET A 73 -6.76 -7.58 -8.39
C MET A 73 -5.68 -7.56 -7.31
N ASN A 74 -4.84 -8.60 -7.26
CA ASN A 74 -3.74 -8.61 -6.31
C ASN A 74 -2.75 -7.49 -6.58
N LEU A 75 -2.48 -7.22 -7.84
CA LEU A 75 -1.60 -6.12 -8.22
C LEU A 75 -2.18 -4.78 -7.75
N ILE A 76 -3.48 -4.60 -7.90
CA ILE A 76 -4.17 -3.38 -7.45
C ILE A 76 -4.10 -3.27 -5.92
N GLU A 77 -4.30 -4.37 -5.21
CA GLU A 77 -4.24 -4.34 -3.75
C GLU A 77 -2.84 -4.03 -3.24
N ILE A 78 -1.81 -4.55 -3.90
CA ILE A 78 -0.44 -4.22 -3.53
C ILE A 78 -0.19 -2.72 -3.70
N ALA A 79 -0.62 -2.17 -4.84
CA ALA A 79 -0.47 -0.73 -5.09
C ALA A 79 -1.22 0.09 -4.04
N SER A 80 -2.42 -0.35 -3.67
CA SER A 80 -3.21 0.31 -2.64
C SER A 80 -2.51 0.28 -1.29
N LEU A 81 -1.97 -0.87 -0.93
CA LEU A 81 -1.25 -0.99 0.34
C LEU A 81 -0.03 -0.08 0.37
N LYS A 82 0.74 -0.06 -0.72
CA LYS A 82 1.91 0.80 -0.78
C LYS A 82 1.54 2.27 -0.67
N ALA A 83 0.45 2.69 -1.32
CA ALA A 83 -0.01 4.06 -1.22
C ALA A 83 -0.40 4.43 0.21
N LEU A 84 -1.07 3.53 0.91
CA LEU A 84 -1.43 3.75 2.31
C LEU A 84 -0.18 3.84 3.19
N CYS A 85 0.75 2.94 2.97
CA CYS A 85 1.99 2.91 3.74
C CYS A 85 2.80 4.19 3.57
N GLU A 86 2.84 4.73 2.36
CA GLU A 86 3.57 5.96 2.11
C GLU A 86 3.05 7.11 2.97
N ARG A 87 1.77 7.12 3.25
CA ARG A 87 1.15 8.21 3.98
C ARG A 87 1.55 8.26 5.46
N ILE A 88 2.04 7.16 5.99
CA ILE A 88 2.52 7.14 7.38
C ILE A 88 3.99 6.79 7.49
N GLY A 89 4.72 6.94 6.38
CA GLY A 89 6.17 6.84 6.44
C GLY A 89 6.73 5.44 6.44
N ILE A 90 5.99 4.47 5.95
CA ILE A 90 6.47 3.11 5.79
C ILE A 90 7.12 3.00 4.41
N ASP A 91 8.37 2.54 4.37
CA ASP A 91 9.12 2.47 3.11
C ASP A 91 9.34 1.05 2.59
N TYR A 92 8.99 0.04 3.37
CA TYR A 92 9.21 -1.33 2.91
C TYR A 92 8.15 -2.26 3.48
N VAL A 93 7.59 -3.11 2.62
CA VAL A 93 6.58 -4.10 2.99
C VAL A 93 7.05 -5.46 2.52
N THR A 94 7.00 -6.47 3.38
CA THR A 94 7.38 -7.81 2.99
C THR A 94 6.50 -8.84 3.70
N SER A 95 6.25 -9.95 3.02
CA SER A 95 5.49 -11.08 3.57
C SER A 95 6.43 -11.99 4.36
N ARG A 96 5.93 -12.49 5.49
CA ARG A 96 6.67 -13.45 6.29
C ARG A 96 5.68 -14.37 7.01
N GLY A 97 5.46 -15.55 6.47
CA GLY A 97 4.47 -16.46 7.04
C GLY A 97 3.07 -15.85 6.98
N PHE A 98 2.43 -15.74 8.12
CA PHE A 98 1.11 -15.12 8.22
C PHE A 98 1.18 -13.65 8.59
N ASP A 99 2.36 -13.03 8.40
CA ASP A 99 2.59 -11.65 8.75
C ASP A 99 2.88 -10.82 7.51
N LEU A 100 2.40 -9.59 7.51
CA LEU A 100 2.91 -8.55 6.61
C LEU A 100 3.72 -7.58 7.48
N MET A 101 5.00 -7.46 7.16
CA MET A 101 5.94 -6.62 7.88
C MET A 101 6.05 -5.29 7.15
N MET A 102 5.79 -4.20 7.85
CA MET A 102 5.78 -2.86 7.26
C MET A 102 6.76 -2.00 8.06
N ARG A 103 7.91 -1.74 7.46
CA ARG A 103 9.00 -1.06 8.15
C ARG A 103 8.90 0.45 7.95
N PHE A 104 8.97 1.20 9.04
CA PHE A 104 8.99 2.65 8.96
C PHE A 104 10.33 3.14 8.41
N SER A 105 10.28 4.24 7.68
CA SER A 105 11.47 4.88 7.16
C SER A 105 12.19 5.64 8.27
N ILE A 106 13.52 5.55 8.30
CA ILE A 106 14.29 6.32 9.26
C ILE A 106 14.39 7.78 8.86
N SER A 107 14.09 8.09 7.60
CA SER A 107 14.23 9.45 7.09
C SER A 107 12.90 10.18 7.00
N ALA A 108 11.79 9.50 7.21
CA ALA A 108 10.49 10.15 7.10
C ALA A 108 10.21 10.98 8.33
N ASP A 109 9.65 12.16 8.09
CA ASP A 109 9.20 13.03 9.17
C ASP A 109 7.76 12.70 9.49
N ILE A 110 7.55 11.72 10.35
CA ILE A 110 6.23 11.22 10.67
C ILE A 110 5.98 11.34 12.17
N ASP A 111 4.74 11.66 12.50
CA ASP A 111 4.33 11.73 13.91
C ASP A 111 4.03 10.31 14.40
N LEU A 112 5.06 9.66 14.89
CA LEU A 112 4.95 8.26 15.28
C LEU A 112 3.99 8.07 16.45
N VAL A 113 3.90 9.05 17.34
CA VAL A 113 2.96 8.96 18.47
C VAL A 113 1.53 8.86 17.95
N ARG A 114 1.17 9.67 16.97
CA ARG A 114 -0.17 9.64 16.40
C ARG A 114 -0.43 8.32 15.63
N VAL A 115 0.60 7.82 14.95
CA VAL A 115 0.49 6.54 14.28
C VAL A 115 0.21 5.45 15.30
N LEU A 116 0.96 5.45 16.40
CA LEU A 116 0.77 4.44 17.44
C LEU A 116 -0.60 4.51 18.07
N GLU A 117 -1.13 5.74 18.25
CA GLU A 117 -2.48 5.89 18.77
C GLU A 117 -3.53 5.26 17.85
N ALA A 118 -3.36 5.46 16.53
CA ALA A 118 -4.29 4.88 15.57
C ALA A 118 -4.18 3.36 15.54
N ILE A 119 -2.96 2.83 15.61
CA ILE A 119 -2.73 1.39 15.59
C ILE A 119 -3.32 0.72 16.82
N ARG A 120 -3.29 1.40 17.95
CA ARG A 120 -3.74 0.84 19.22
C ARG A 120 -5.20 0.43 19.21
N LYS A 121 -5.98 0.92 18.27
CA LYS A 121 -7.38 0.56 18.11
C LYS A 121 -7.58 -0.83 17.52
N TYR A 122 -6.53 -1.42 16.96
CA TYR A 122 -6.60 -2.72 16.27
C TYR A 122 -5.59 -3.70 16.83
N PRO A 123 -5.65 -3.97 18.16
CA PRO A 123 -4.60 -4.77 18.81
C PRO A 123 -4.60 -6.24 18.39
N ASP A 124 -5.71 -6.74 17.88
CA ASP A 124 -5.76 -8.13 17.43
C ASP A 124 -5.09 -8.33 16.09
N ASP A 125 -4.99 -7.27 15.30
CA ASP A 125 -4.47 -7.34 13.94
C ASP A 125 -3.09 -6.75 13.80
N LEU A 126 -2.78 -5.72 14.58
CA LEU A 126 -1.57 -4.93 14.40
C LEU A 126 -0.72 -4.91 15.67
N HIS A 127 0.58 -5.03 15.50
CA HIS A 127 1.51 -4.80 16.61
C HIS A 127 2.79 -4.20 16.06
N ILE A 128 3.60 -3.65 16.97
CA ILE A 128 4.86 -3.01 16.63
C ILE A 128 6.00 -3.87 17.12
N LEU A 129 6.95 -4.14 16.24
CA LEU A 129 8.23 -4.69 16.63
C LEU A 129 9.19 -3.53 16.84
N GLY A 130 9.87 -3.56 17.96
CA GLY A 130 10.85 -2.55 18.26
C GLY A 130 12.03 -2.63 17.33
N GLY A 131 12.77 -1.55 17.27
CA GLY A 131 13.93 -1.48 16.40
C GLY A 131 14.13 -0.05 15.95
N ASN A 132 15.18 0.15 15.20
CA ASN A 132 15.50 1.45 14.63
C ASN A 132 15.84 1.25 13.16
N PRO A 133 14.85 1.38 12.28
CA PRO A 133 13.47 1.82 12.54
C PRO A 133 12.56 0.69 13.04
N PRO A 134 11.42 1.05 13.65
CA PRO A 134 10.45 0.02 14.05
C PRO A 134 9.71 -0.54 12.85
N THR A 135 9.01 -1.63 13.10
CA THR A 135 8.22 -2.32 12.08
C THR A 135 6.82 -2.54 12.58
N LEU A 136 5.84 -2.16 11.76
CA LEU A 136 4.44 -2.46 12.01
C LEU A 136 4.14 -3.83 11.39
N VAL A 137 3.47 -4.69 12.15
CA VAL A 137 3.17 -6.04 11.68
C VAL A 137 1.68 -6.26 11.69
N TYR A 138 1.16 -6.70 10.55
CA TYR A 138 -0.22 -7.19 10.42
C TYR A 138 -0.17 -8.70 10.37
N THR A 139 -0.95 -9.35 11.22
CA THR A 139 -0.98 -10.82 11.32
C THR A 139 -2.40 -11.32 11.12
N LYS A 140 -2.54 -12.37 10.33
CA LYS A 140 -3.79 -13.10 10.23
C LYS A 140 -3.47 -14.58 10.09
N LYS A 141 -3.60 -15.30 11.20
CA LYS A 141 -3.22 -16.71 11.23
C LYS A 141 -4.04 -17.52 10.26
N ASN A 142 -3.35 -18.41 9.55
CA ASN A 142 -3.94 -19.34 8.60
C ASN A 142 -4.60 -18.69 7.40
N ALA A 143 -4.33 -17.41 7.17
CA ALA A 143 -4.85 -16.71 5.99
C ALA A 143 -4.05 -17.11 4.77
N ALA A 144 -4.74 -17.27 3.64
CA ALA A 144 -4.05 -17.37 2.36
C ALA A 144 -3.36 -16.04 2.07
N PRO A 145 -2.29 -16.04 1.25
CA PRO A 145 -1.56 -14.81 0.98
C PRO A 145 -2.44 -13.67 0.48
N GLU A 146 -3.44 -13.97 -0.32
CA GLU A 146 -4.35 -12.95 -0.83
C GLU A 146 -5.25 -12.39 0.26
N GLU A 147 -5.70 -13.24 1.17
CA GLU A 147 -6.49 -12.79 2.31
C GLU A 147 -5.66 -11.90 3.23
N LEU A 148 -4.40 -12.28 3.43
CA LEU A 148 -3.50 -11.49 4.24
C LEU A 148 -3.33 -10.09 3.66
N LEU A 149 -3.13 -10.03 2.35
CA LEU A 149 -2.98 -8.75 1.65
C LEU A 149 -4.23 -7.88 1.77
N ARG A 150 -5.40 -8.46 1.49
CA ARG A 150 -6.65 -7.71 1.56
C ARG A 150 -6.95 -7.24 2.97
N GLY A 151 -6.68 -8.11 3.96
CA GLY A 151 -6.88 -7.73 5.35
C GLY A 151 -5.99 -6.58 5.76
N ALA A 152 -4.74 -6.60 5.30
CA ALA A 152 -3.82 -5.51 5.57
C ALA A 152 -4.31 -4.20 4.96
N VAL A 153 -4.77 -4.25 3.71
CA VAL A 153 -5.32 -3.05 3.06
C VAL A 153 -6.50 -2.51 3.86
N ASP A 154 -7.42 -3.39 4.27
CA ASP A 154 -8.60 -2.96 5.02
C ASP A 154 -8.24 -2.29 6.34
N VAL A 155 -7.36 -2.91 7.12
CA VAL A 155 -7.01 -2.33 8.42
C VAL A 155 -6.20 -1.07 8.26
N MET A 156 -5.32 -1.02 7.25
CA MET A 156 -4.52 0.17 7.02
C MET A 156 -5.37 1.35 6.54
N GLN A 157 -6.43 1.09 5.77
CA GLN A 157 -7.36 2.15 5.42
C GLN A 157 -7.97 2.77 6.67
N LYS A 158 -8.34 1.96 7.64
CA LYS A 158 -8.91 2.45 8.90
C LYS A 158 -7.88 3.22 9.71
N VAL A 159 -6.67 2.69 9.79
CA VAL A 159 -5.58 3.35 10.51
C VAL A 159 -5.27 4.72 9.90
N ILE A 160 -5.18 4.77 8.58
CA ILE A 160 -4.88 6.03 7.89
C ILE A 160 -6.02 7.03 8.08
N ALA A 161 -7.27 6.57 8.00
CA ALA A 161 -8.41 7.45 8.22
C ALA A 161 -8.38 8.04 9.63
N ASP A 162 -8.08 7.21 10.63
CA ASP A 162 -7.97 7.68 12.01
C ASP A 162 -6.80 8.63 12.17
N PHE A 163 -5.67 8.30 11.59
CA PHE A 163 -4.47 9.11 11.68
C PHE A 163 -4.71 10.49 11.06
N GLU A 164 -5.29 10.54 9.87
CA GLU A 164 -5.51 11.80 9.17
C GLU A 164 -6.70 12.56 9.75
N GLY A 165 -7.74 11.84 10.12
CA GLY A 165 -8.91 12.47 10.73
C GLY A 165 -8.65 13.01 12.12
N GLY A 166 -7.64 12.46 12.81
CA GLY A 166 -7.26 12.93 14.12
C GLY A 166 -6.42 14.20 14.12
N GLN A 167 -6.04 14.69 12.96
CA GLN A 167 -5.28 15.93 12.91
C GLN A 167 -6.18 17.11 13.28
N PRO A 168 -5.67 18.07 14.04
CA PRO A 168 -6.46 19.25 14.33
C PRO A 168 -6.81 19.91 13.01
N LYS A 169 -8.06 20.23 12.86
CA LYS A 169 -8.46 20.96 11.67
C LYS A 169 -7.90 22.37 11.78
N GLU A 170 -7.37 22.82 10.66
CA GLU A 170 -6.91 24.18 10.60
C GLU A 170 -8.11 25.09 10.69
N ALA A 171 -8.07 25.92 11.68
CA ALA A 171 -9.18 26.80 11.90
C ALA A 171 -9.23 27.89 10.83
#